data_cb7e9ee25de34cc92bc30c88912faca1
#
_entry.id   cb7e9ee25de34cc92bc30c88912faca1
#
_cell.length_a   1.000
_cell.length_b   1.000
_cell.length_c   1.000
_cell.angle_alpha   90.00
_cell.angle_beta   90.00
_cell.angle_gamma   90.00
#
_symmetry.space_group_name_H-M   'P 1'
#
loop_
_entity.id
_entity.type
_entity.pdbx_description
1 polymer ?
#
loop_
_entity_poly.entity_id
_entity_poly.type
_entity_poly.pdbx_seq_one_letter_code
_entity_poly.pdbx_strand_id
1 'polypeptide(L)'
;MSTSFSIGQRAALVAVASLSGYALFRRKYPNLTTDVRYFLSLAKGGKLLEKYNKANLFILDFFEEHARKQPNHPCILFENETYTYGEVAANVNRTARWVLGSDPSLMKGDAVCVLLHNGPTIVWTWLGLQKKGIISSMINFNLKGQALLHCIKASYSKHIIFGSEFLDSILDIVDALRDLNIGLWMVNDACIPDLVTPEDVVTMEISTMSGEHLPTVPITSPEDVATFIFTSGTTGMPKPVNIPHYKITGACVFSYIHVGLTPSDVYYVALPMYHSSALLIAVTGSLFSGATIAIAKKFSASRFWDDVRRFRVSVFQYIGEVCRYLLAQPRKENDGQYPRPVKAVGNGLRPDVWREFKERFKIAPILEFYASTEGNFSFFNSDDHVGSVGRYSWILRKMLDRVEIVDCDYETGKPKRNSNGMCVRLPPGSSGLMLFQITEKSAFVGYHGSEEMTNKKIVRDVKRQGDAYFNTGDLIKIDVDNYVYFIDRLGDTFRWKGENISTMEVSQVLGLFPVVLEANVYGVPVKGHDGRAGMASIVLHKGANLDFSALYQHITTSLPDYARPKFLRLLDEMDLTSTFKHKKTELMKRGFAPDGYGEVYIIDPSKKTYVPINPYHVKVLTAGHSKL
;
A
#
# COMPACT_ATOMS: atom_id res chain seq x y z
N MET A 1 -64.16 1.87 36.34
CA MET A 1 -64.20 1.21 35.00
C MET A 1 -62.81 0.73 34.65
N SER A 2 -62.53 -0.55 34.82
CA SER A 2 -61.23 -1.14 34.40
C SER A 2 -61.36 -1.57 32.95
N THR A 3 -60.75 -0.80 32.05
CA THR A 3 -60.65 -1.17 30.63
C THR A 3 -59.67 -2.33 30.47
N SER A 4 -60.19 -3.57 30.46
CA SER A 4 -59.40 -4.74 30.10
C SER A 4 -59.15 -4.76 28.60
N PHE A 5 -57.90 -4.51 28.19
CA PHE A 5 -57.50 -4.67 26.81
C PHE A 5 -57.67 -6.12 26.33
N SER A 6 -58.26 -6.32 25.18
CA SER A 6 -58.35 -7.64 24.54
C SER A 6 -56.95 -8.20 24.24
N ILE A 7 -56.79 -9.51 24.10
CA ILE A 7 -55.50 -10.18 23.77
C ILE A 7 -54.90 -9.57 22.51
N GLY A 8 -55.70 -9.24 21.50
CA GLY A 8 -55.25 -8.58 20.25
C GLY A 8 -54.73 -7.16 20.49
N GLN A 9 -55.37 -6.38 21.38
CA GLN A 9 -54.89 -5.03 21.72
C GLN A 9 -53.60 -5.06 22.54
N ARG A 10 -53.42 -6.04 23.41
CA ARG A 10 -52.14 -6.25 24.11
C ARG A 10 -51.01 -6.67 23.17
N ALA A 11 -51.30 -7.56 22.22
CA ALA A 11 -50.33 -7.97 21.20
C ALA A 11 -49.94 -6.79 20.30
N ALA A 12 -50.89 -5.96 19.87
CA ALA A 12 -50.62 -4.76 19.10
C ALA A 12 -49.78 -3.72 19.87
N LEU A 13 -50.07 -3.50 21.16
CA LEU A 13 -49.28 -2.61 22.01
C LEU A 13 -47.84 -3.11 22.21
N VAL A 14 -47.64 -4.41 22.41
CA VAL A 14 -46.30 -5.02 22.48
C VAL A 14 -45.56 -4.90 21.16
N ALA A 15 -46.24 -5.13 20.04
CA ALA A 15 -45.66 -4.97 18.71
C ALA A 15 -45.23 -3.51 18.44
N VAL A 16 -46.10 -2.54 18.74
CA VAL A 16 -45.79 -1.10 18.61
C VAL A 16 -44.64 -0.69 19.53
N ALA A 17 -44.64 -1.13 20.79
CA ALA A 17 -43.57 -0.85 21.75
C ALA A 17 -42.23 -1.47 21.27
N SER A 18 -42.26 -2.69 20.73
CA SER A 18 -41.11 -3.39 20.18
C SER A 18 -40.59 -2.70 18.93
N LEU A 19 -41.46 -2.28 18.00
CA LEU A 19 -41.10 -1.54 16.81
C LEU A 19 -40.55 -0.14 17.15
N SER A 20 -41.16 0.56 18.10
CA SER A 20 -40.70 1.86 18.60
C SER A 20 -39.37 1.74 19.32
N GLY A 21 -39.18 0.71 20.14
CA GLY A 21 -37.92 0.38 20.78
C GLY A 21 -36.84 0.04 19.79
N TYR A 22 -37.17 -0.74 18.76
CA TYR A 22 -36.24 -1.06 17.65
C TYR A 22 -35.87 0.16 16.83
N ALA A 23 -36.82 1.05 16.51
CA ALA A 23 -36.58 2.28 15.81
C ALA A 23 -35.67 3.24 16.57
N LEU A 24 -35.92 3.43 17.88
CA LEU A 24 -35.07 4.21 18.78
C LEU A 24 -33.67 3.59 18.90
N PHE A 25 -33.60 2.28 19.03
CA PHE A 25 -32.35 1.55 19.08
C PHE A 25 -31.54 1.70 17.78
N ARG A 26 -32.18 1.54 16.60
CA ARG A 26 -31.54 1.79 15.30
C ARG A 26 -31.10 3.25 15.14
N ARG A 27 -31.89 4.21 15.65
CA ARG A 27 -31.50 5.62 15.61
C ARG A 27 -30.27 5.90 16.49
N LYS A 28 -30.13 5.21 17.64
CA LYS A 28 -28.97 5.34 18.54
C LYS A 28 -27.73 4.60 18.02
N TYR A 29 -27.94 3.47 17.33
CA TYR A 29 -26.87 2.60 16.80
C TYR A 29 -27.12 2.27 15.32
N PRO A 30 -27.04 3.26 14.42
CA PRO A 30 -27.41 3.08 13.01
C PRO A 30 -26.55 2.03 12.30
N ASN A 31 -25.30 1.89 12.70
CA ASN A 31 -24.30 1.01 12.08
C ASN A 31 -24.08 -0.32 12.83
N LEU A 32 -24.90 -0.66 13.83
CA LEU A 32 -24.69 -1.86 14.67
C LEU A 32 -24.60 -3.14 13.84
N THR A 33 -25.47 -3.30 12.85
CA THR A 33 -25.47 -4.51 11.98
C THR A 33 -24.14 -4.65 11.23
N THR A 34 -23.60 -3.53 10.72
CA THR A 34 -22.29 -3.47 10.07
C THR A 34 -21.19 -3.79 11.06
N ASP A 35 -21.23 -3.21 12.26
CA ASP A 35 -20.24 -3.44 13.31
C ASP A 35 -20.21 -4.91 13.77
N VAL A 36 -21.37 -5.52 13.96
CA VAL A 36 -21.47 -6.95 14.34
C VAL A 36 -20.95 -7.84 13.20
N ARG A 37 -21.33 -7.57 11.96
CA ARG A 37 -20.83 -8.32 10.80
C ARG A 37 -19.31 -8.22 10.68
N TYR A 38 -18.77 -7.01 10.79
CA TYR A 38 -17.34 -6.76 10.76
C TYR A 38 -16.61 -7.49 11.89
N PHE A 39 -17.13 -7.41 13.12
CA PHE A 39 -16.62 -8.13 14.27
C PHE A 39 -16.61 -9.65 14.05
N LEU A 40 -17.71 -10.23 13.57
CA LEU A 40 -17.80 -11.67 13.29
C LEU A 40 -16.80 -12.10 12.21
N SER A 41 -16.57 -11.26 11.18
CA SER A 41 -15.57 -11.54 10.15
C SER A 41 -14.15 -11.54 10.72
N LEU A 42 -13.82 -10.56 11.57
CA LEU A 42 -12.53 -10.52 12.28
C LEU A 42 -12.34 -11.72 13.21
N ALA A 43 -13.39 -12.10 13.96
CA ALA A 43 -13.34 -13.26 14.85
C ALA A 43 -13.15 -14.57 14.07
N LYS A 44 -13.83 -14.73 12.93
CA LYS A 44 -13.64 -15.86 12.01
C LYS A 44 -12.22 -15.90 11.48
N GLY A 45 -11.71 -14.76 11.00
CA GLY A 45 -10.34 -14.64 10.49
C GLY A 45 -9.29 -14.96 11.56
N GLY A 46 -9.45 -14.43 12.76
CA GLY A 46 -8.57 -14.71 13.91
C GLY A 46 -8.52 -16.20 14.29
N LYS A 47 -9.68 -16.87 14.31
CA LYS A 47 -9.75 -18.34 14.56
C LYS A 47 -9.05 -19.15 13.47
N LEU A 48 -9.21 -18.76 12.19
CA LEU A 48 -8.53 -19.42 11.08
C LEU A 48 -7.02 -19.24 11.17
N LEU A 49 -6.56 -18.01 11.39
CA LEU A 49 -5.14 -17.70 11.53
C LEU A 49 -4.52 -18.49 12.71
N GLU A 50 -5.17 -18.52 13.86
CA GLU A 50 -4.72 -19.30 15.02
C GLU A 50 -4.64 -20.79 14.69
N LYS A 51 -5.67 -21.33 14.00
CA LYS A 51 -5.70 -22.74 13.58
C LYS A 51 -4.50 -23.07 12.68
N TYR A 52 -4.24 -22.24 11.67
CA TYR A 52 -3.17 -22.48 10.69
C TYR A 52 -1.78 -22.32 11.31
N ASN A 53 -1.59 -21.28 12.13
CA ASN A 53 -0.31 -21.08 12.84
C ASN A 53 0.00 -22.24 13.80
N LYS A 54 -0.99 -22.75 14.56
CA LYS A 54 -0.83 -23.91 15.45
C LYS A 54 -0.51 -25.20 14.69
N ALA A 55 -1.03 -25.34 13.48
CA ALA A 55 -0.79 -26.50 12.62
C ALA A 55 0.48 -26.34 11.75
N ASN A 56 1.21 -25.22 11.86
CA ASN A 56 2.34 -24.84 10.99
C ASN A 56 2.00 -24.97 9.50
N LEU A 57 0.76 -24.52 9.12
CA LEU A 57 0.32 -24.49 7.74
C LEU A 57 0.49 -23.08 7.17
N PHE A 58 1.24 -22.97 6.08
CA PHE A 58 1.62 -21.71 5.47
C PHE A 58 1.26 -21.69 3.98
N ILE A 59 1.63 -20.62 3.27
CA ILE A 59 1.21 -20.40 1.89
C ILE A 59 1.54 -21.57 0.96
N LEU A 60 2.69 -22.20 1.13
CA LEU A 60 3.12 -23.31 0.28
C LEU A 60 2.23 -24.54 0.44
N ASP A 61 1.81 -24.86 1.69
CA ASP A 61 0.91 -25.98 1.97
C ASP A 61 -0.45 -25.81 1.28
N PHE A 62 -1.02 -24.60 1.34
CA PHE A 62 -2.29 -24.29 0.66
C PHE A 62 -2.14 -24.33 -0.85
N PHE A 63 -1.05 -23.79 -1.39
CA PHE A 63 -0.76 -23.88 -2.83
C PHE A 63 -0.63 -25.32 -3.30
N GLU A 64 0.16 -26.15 -2.60
CA GLU A 64 0.35 -27.57 -2.93
C GLU A 64 -0.94 -28.37 -2.80
N GLU A 65 -1.78 -28.05 -1.82
CA GLU A 65 -3.11 -28.65 -1.69
C GLU A 65 -3.96 -28.40 -2.93
N HIS A 66 -3.99 -27.14 -3.44
CA HIS A 66 -4.70 -26.80 -4.68
C HIS A 66 -4.07 -27.44 -5.91
N ALA A 67 -2.74 -27.46 -6.01
CA ALA A 67 -2.04 -28.12 -7.10
C ALA A 67 -2.37 -29.62 -7.18
N ARG A 68 -2.56 -30.28 -6.04
CA ARG A 68 -2.99 -31.69 -5.97
C ARG A 68 -4.46 -31.89 -6.26
N LYS A 69 -5.35 -31.00 -5.76
CA LYS A 69 -6.81 -31.14 -5.90
C LYS A 69 -7.33 -30.70 -7.26
N GLN A 70 -6.72 -29.70 -7.85
CA GLN A 70 -7.14 -29.10 -9.12
C GLN A 70 -5.95 -28.80 -10.06
N PRO A 71 -5.13 -29.83 -10.42
CA PRO A 71 -3.88 -29.63 -11.16
C PRO A 71 -4.07 -28.93 -12.51
N ASN A 72 -5.20 -29.13 -13.16
CA ASN A 72 -5.52 -28.56 -14.46
C ASN A 72 -6.24 -27.20 -14.39
N HIS A 73 -6.53 -26.69 -13.17
CA HIS A 73 -7.14 -25.37 -13.01
C HIS A 73 -6.12 -24.27 -13.34
N PRO A 74 -6.48 -23.23 -14.09
CA PRO A 74 -5.58 -22.10 -14.35
C PRO A 74 -5.10 -21.47 -13.05
N CYS A 75 -3.79 -21.39 -12.86
CA CYS A 75 -3.15 -20.73 -11.74
C CYS A 75 -2.69 -19.32 -12.13
N ILE A 76 -2.00 -19.21 -13.27
CA ILE A 76 -1.46 -17.94 -13.77
C ILE A 76 -1.88 -17.74 -15.22
N LEU A 77 -2.40 -16.54 -15.52
CA LEU A 77 -2.62 -16.02 -16.88
C LEU A 77 -1.62 -14.88 -17.09
N PHE A 78 -0.79 -15.02 -18.12
CA PHE A 78 0.22 -14.02 -18.44
C PHE A 78 0.37 -13.87 -19.95
N GLU A 79 0.15 -12.68 -20.45
CA GLU A 79 0.14 -12.40 -21.90
C GLU A 79 -0.75 -13.38 -22.67
N ASN A 80 -0.21 -14.27 -23.49
CA ASN A 80 -0.95 -15.29 -24.25
C ASN A 80 -0.85 -16.69 -23.62
N GLU A 81 -0.19 -16.81 -22.46
CA GLU A 81 0.10 -18.07 -21.80
C GLU A 81 -0.84 -18.31 -20.63
N THR A 82 -1.12 -19.58 -20.40
CA THR A 82 -1.88 -20.06 -19.25
C THR A 82 -1.08 -21.16 -18.57
N TYR A 83 -0.78 -20.98 -17.30
CA TYR A 83 -0.11 -21.96 -16.48
C TYR A 83 -1.10 -22.53 -15.46
N THR A 84 -1.26 -23.83 -15.47
CA THR A 84 -2.10 -24.56 -14.51
C THR A 84 -1.43 -24.67 -13.14
N TYR A 85 -2.20 -24.99 -12.10
CA TYR A 85 -1.65 -25.26 -10.76
C TYR A 85 -0.59 -26.36 -10.77
N GLY A 86 -0.80 -27.42 -11.59
CA GLY A 86 0.18 -28.51 -11.75
C GLY A 86 1.48 -28.04 -12.40
N GLU A 87 1.41 -27.22 -13.45
CA GLU A 87 2.59 -26.68 -14.15
C GLU A 87 3.37 -25.70 -13.25
N VAL A 88 2.67 -24.83 -12.52
CA VAL A 88 3.31 -23.93 -11.55
C VAL A 88 3.98 -24.75 -10.44
N ALA A 89 3.35 -25.80 -9.92
CA ALA A 89 3.95 -26.67 -8.90
C ALA A 89 5.20 -27.39 -9.43
N ALA A 90 5.17 -27.84 -10.68
CA ALA A 90 6.36 -28.42 -11.33
C ALA A 90 7.51 -27.41 -11.42
N ASN A 91 7.23 -26.16 -11.81
CA ASN A 91 8.25 -25.10 -11.88
C ASN A 91 8.78 -24.68 -10.51
N VAL A 92 7.93 -24.67 -9.48
CA VAL A 92 8.36 -24.48 -8.07
C VAL A 92 9.35 -25.57 -7.65
N ASN A 93 9.06 -26.84 -7.97
CA ASN A 93 9.94 -27.97 -7.66
C ASN A 93 11.25 -27.89 -8.45
N ARG A 94 11.19 -27.53 -9.74
CA ARG A 94 12.37 -27.32 -10.59
C ARG A 94 13.28 -26.23 -10.04
N THR A 95 12.71 -25.08 -9.70
CA THR A 95 13.45 -23.95 -9.11
C THR A 95 14.12 -24.35 -7.79
N ALA A 96 13.38 -25.02 -6.90
CA ALA A 96 13.94 -25.48 -5.62
C ALA A 96 15.09 -26.47 -5.81
N ARG A 97 15.00 -27.41 -6.79
CA ARG A 97 16.09 -28.35 -7.12
C ARG A 97 17.30 -27.63 -7.71
N TRP A 98 17.05 -26.69 -8.62
CA TRP A 98 18.11 -25.92 -9.24
C TRP A 98 18.91 -25.13 -8.19
N VAL A 99 18.22 -24.41 -7.30
CA VAL A 99 18.84 -23.63 -6.21
C VAL A 99 19.71 -24.52 -5.33
N LEU A 100 19.23 -25.70 -4.95
CA LEU A 100 20.00 -26.65 -4.13
C LEU A 100 21.18 -27.28 -4.88
N GLY A 101 21.03 -27.53 -6.17
CA GLY A 101 22.10 -28.09 -6.99
C GLY A 101 23.21 -27.07 -7.23
N SER A 102 22.86 -25.80 -7.35
CA SER A 102 23.81 -24.71 -7.61
C SER A 102 24.59 -24.29 -6.36
N ASP A 103 23.95 -24.29 -5.19
CA ASP A 103 24.64 -24.07 -3.91
C ASP A 103 24.05 -24.95 -2.80
N PRO A 104 24.64 -26.16 -2.60
CA PRO A 104 24.22 -27.07 -1.53
C PRO A 104 24.47 -26.53 -0.11
N SER A 105 25.23 -25.45 0.04
CA SER A 105 25.54 -24.85 1.35
C SER A 105 24.43 -23.94 1.87
N LEU A 106 23.44 -23.59 1.01
CA LEU A 106 22.29 -22.80 1.41
C LEU A 106 21.43 -23.54 2.43
N MET A 107 21.21 -22.89 3.55
CA MET A 107 20.42 -23.42 4.66
C MET A 107 19.13 -22.62 4.86
N LYS A 108 18.18 -23.22 5.57
CA LYS A 108 16.99 -22.52 6.06
C LYS A 108 17.39 -21.24 6.81
N GLY A 109 16.77 -20.13 6.45
CA GLY A 109 17.03 -18.81 7.02
C GLY A 109 18.08 -17.98 6.25
N ASP A 110 18.82 -18.58 5.30
CA ASP A 110 19.64 -17.81 4.38
C ASP A 110 18.76 -16.96 3.44
N ALA A 111 19.27 -15.81 3.00
CA ALA A 111 18.55 -14.94 2.11
C ALA A 111 19.10 -14.98 0.68
N VAL A 112 18.20 -14.83 -0.29
CA VAL A 112 18.49 -14.68 -1.73
C VAL A 112 17.68 -13.50 -2.27
N CYS A 113 18.36 -12.56 -2.94
CA CYS A 113 17.72 -11.45 -3.64
C CYS A 113 16.97 -11.94 -4.87
N VAL A 114 15.80 -11.35 -5.13
CA VAL A 114 14.99 -11.62 -6.32
C VAL A 114 14.74 -10.30 -7.05
N LEU A 115 15.36 -10.13 -8.23
CA LEU A 115 15.28 -8.97 -9.10
C LEU A 115 14.64 -9.39 -10.44
N LEU A 116 13.33 -9.54 -10.44
CA LEU A 116 12.54 -10.00 -11.57
C LEU A 116 11.38 -9.05 -11.86
N HIS A 117 11.00 -8.92 -13.12
CA HIS A 117 9.73 -8.27 -13.49
C HIS A 117 8.53 -9.09 -13.03
N ASN A 118 7.34 -8.45 -13.04
CA ASN A 118 6.10 -9.18 -12.87
C ASN A 118 5.95 -10.21 -13.98
N GLY A 119 5.67 -11.44 -13.61
CA GLY A 119 5.47 -12.57 -14.51
C GLY A 119 5.32 -13.88 -13.74
N PRO A 120 5.15 -14.99 -14.42
CA PRO A 120 5.06 -16.30 -13.80
C PRO A 120 6.34 -16.66 -13.02
N THR A 121 7.50 -16.31 -13.54
CA THR A 121 8.83 -16.66 -13.00
C THR A 121 9.06 -16.14 -11.58
N ILE A 122 8.65 -14.92 -11.28
CA ILE A 122 8.78 -14.40 -9.92
C ILE A 122 7.95 -15.20 -8.90
N VAL A 123 6.77 -15.74 -9.33
CA VAL A 123 5.89 -16.52 -8.46
C VAL A 123 6.51 -17.87 -8.12
N TRP A 124 6.93 -18.66 -9.11
CA TRP A 124 7.53 -19.97 -8.81
C TRP A 124 8.94 -19.86 -8.24
N THR A 125 9.71 -18.80 -8.53
CA THR A 125 10.99 -18.53 -7.87
C THR A 125 10.77 -18.25 -6.39
N TRP A 126 9.82 -17.37 -6.04
CA TRP A 126 9.48 -17.07 -4.66
C TRP A 126 9.01 -18.32 -3.89
N LEU A 127 8.08 -19.11 -4.47
CA LEU A 127 7.60 -20.35 -3.86
C LEU A 127 8.71 -21.42 -3.77
N GLY A 128 9.60 -21.51 -4.77
CA GLY A 128 10.73 -22.44 -4.79
C GLY A 128 11.74 -22.19 -3.68
N LEU A 129 12.04 -20.90 -3.42
CA LEU A 129 12.86 -20.49 -2.27
C LEU A 129 12.17 -20.84 -0.94
N GLN A 130 10.85 -20.55 -0.83
CA GLN A 130 10.05 -20.91 0.34
C GLN A 130 10.08 -22.42 0.63
N LYS A 131 10.10 -23.25 -0.42
CA LYS A 131 10.15 -24.73 -0.29
C LYS A 131 11.40 -25.22 0.43
N LYS A 132 12.46 -24.40 0.43
CA LYS A 132 13.72 -24.66 1.11
C LYS A 132 13.91 -23.85 2.38
N GLY A 133 12.93 -23.06 2.78
CA GLY A 133 13.03 -22.17 3.93
C GLY A 133 14.03 -21.03 3.71
N ILE A 134 14.34 -20.72 2.45
CA ILE A 134 15.22 -19.62 2.06
C ILE A 134 14.40 -18.33 2.02
N ILE A 135 14.91 -17.29 2.66
CA ILE A 135 14.28 -15.98 2.68
C ILE A 135 14.46 -15.29 1.33
N SER A 136 13.35 -14.96 0.66
CA SER A 136 13.41 -14.17 -0.57
C SER A 136 13.47 -12.68 -0.26
N SER A 137 14.48 -11.98 -0.74
CA SER A 137 14.60 -10.53 -0.63
C SER A 137 14.10 -9.89 -1.91
N MET A 138 12.88 -9.33 -1.88
CA MET A 138 12.17 -8.83 -3.05
C MET A 138 12.67 -7.43 -3.45
N ILE A 139 13.47 -7.36 -4.52
CA ILE A 139 14.14 -6.13 -4.95
C ILE A 139 13.28 -5.34 -5.93
N ASN A 140 13.20 -4.03 -5.74
CA ASN A 140 12.59 -3.13 -6.70
C ASN A 140 13.42 -3.08 -8.00
N PHE A 141 12.87 -3.57 -9.08
CA PHE A 141 13.55 -3.69 -10.38
C PHE A 141 13.87 -2.34 -11.07
N ASN A 142 13.42 -1.20 -10.52
CA ASN A 142 13.81 0.12 -11.01
C ASN A 142 15.09 0.67 -10.32
N LEU A 143 15.62 -0.03 -9.33
CA LEU A 143 16.86 0.37 -8.67
C LEU A 143 18.08 0.05 -9.52
N LYS A 144 19.08 0.94 -9.48
CA LYS A 144 20.36 0.83 -10.18
C LYS A 144 21.51 1.30 -9.29
N GLY A 145 22.73 0.93 -9.63
CA GLY A 145 23.96 1.41 -8.99
C GLY A 145 23.93 1.28 -7.46
N GLN A 146 24.28 2.33 -6.75
CA GLN A 146 24.41 2.31 -5.29
C GLN A 146 23.12 1.97 -4.55
N ALA A 147 21.95 2.33 -5.09
CA ALA A 147 20.67 2.00 -4.44
C ALA A 147 20.35 0.50 -4.55
N LEU A 148 20.66 -0.13 -5.68
CA LEU A 148 20.56 -1.58 -5.86
C LEU A 148 21.55 -2.31 -4.94
N LEU A 149 22.82 -1.92 -4.95
CA LEU A 149 23.86 -2.49 -4.10
C LEU A 149 23.49 -2.39 -2.61
N HIS A 150 22.94 -1.24 -2.19
CA HIS A 150 22.48 -1.06 -0.81
C HIS A 150 21.42 -2.09 -0.43
N CYS A 151 20.41 -2.34 -1.27
CA CYS A 151 19.35 -3.30 -0.97
C CYS A 151 19.91 -4.73 -0.86
N ILE A 152 20.83 -5.10 -1.74
CA ILE A 152 21.49 -6.43 -1.70
C ILE A 152 22.28 -6.58 -0.39
N LYS A 153 23.10 -5.59 -0.03
CA LYS A 153 23.86 -5.58 1.24
C LYS A 153 22.96 -5.63 2.46
N ALA A 154 21.90 -4.82 2.50
CA ALA A 154 21.02 -4.70 3.66
C ALA A 154 20.20 -5.97 3.94
N SER A 155 20.03 -6.84 2.95
CA SER A 155 19.34 -8.12 3.11
C SER A 155 20.28 -9.27 3.55
N TYR A 156 21.59 -9.06 3.61
CA TYR A 156 22.60 -10.10 3.87
C TYR A 156 22.42 -11.33 2.96
N SER A 157 21.97 -11.10 1.73
CA SER A 157 21.73 -12.18 0.77
C SER A 157 23.04 -12.82 0.30
N LYS A 158 23.04 -14.15 0.14
CA LYS A 158 24.18 -14.92 -0.40
C LYS A 158 24.22 -14.92 -1.93
N HIS A 159 23.06 -14.83 -2.55
CA HIS A 159 22.90 -14.83 -4.00
C HIS A 159 21.89 -13.77 -4.44
N ILE A 160 21.96 -13.41 -5.73
CA ILE A 160 20.90 -12.67 -6.42
C ILE A 160 20.42 -13.46 -7.63
N ILE A 161 19.09 -13.69 -7.70
CA ILE A 161 18.39 -14.17 -8.88
C ILE A 161 17.86 -12.95 -9.63
N PHE A 162 18.27 -12.78 -10.90
CA PHE A 162 17.88 -11.64 -11.70
C PHE A 162 17.51 -12.02 -13.12
N GLY A 163 16.59 -11.27 -13.74
CA GLY A 163 16.23 -11.43 -15.15
C GLY A 163 17.36 -10.94 -16.07
N SER A 164 17.53 -11.57 -17.22
CA SER A 164 18.57 -11.20 -18.21
C SER A 164 18.50 -9.73 -18.63
N GLU A 165 17.31 -9.12 -18.57
CA GLU A 165 17.10 -7.68 -18.83
C GLU A 165 17.76 -6.75 -17.80
N PHE A 166 18.21 -7.28 -16.66
CA PHE A 166 18.91 -6.53 -15.61
C PHE A 166 20.43 -6.76 -15.62
N LEU A 167 20.96 -7.51 -16.59
CA LEU A 167 22.38 -7.86 -16.66
C LEU A 167 23.28 -6.62 -16.57
N ASP A 168 23.02 -5.59 -17.38
CA ASP A 168 23.80 -4.34 -17.35
C ASP A 168 23.78 -3.68 -15.96
N SER A 169 22.62 -3.66 -15.30
CA SER A 169 22.49 -3.09 -13.95
C SER A 169 23.23 -3.89 -12.88
N ILE A 170 23.41 -5.19 -13.08
CA ILE A 170 24.23 -6.06 -12.21
C ILE A 170 25.72 -5.84 -12.52
N LEU A 171 26.08 -5.73 -13.80
CA LEU A 171 27.48 -5.49 -14.21
C LEU A 171 27.99 -4.12 -13.73
N ASP A 172 27.15 -3.11 -13.65
CA ASP A 172 27.51 -1.78 -13.08
C ASP A 172 28.00 -1.85 -11.62
N ILE A 173 27.66 -2.91 -10.89
CA ILE A 173 28.02 -3.10 -9.47
C ILE A 173 28.73 -4.42 -9.21
N VAL A 174 29.18 -5.13 -10.26
CA VAL A 174 29.67 -6.51 -10.18
C VAL A 174 30.90 -6.63 -9.27
N ASP A 175 31.86 -5.71 -9.33
CA ASP A 175 33.05 -5.75 -8.50
C ASP A 175 32.69 -5.69 -7.01
N ALA A 176 31.75 -4.83 -6.63
CA ALA A 176 31.27 -4.78 -5.25
C ALA A 176 30.48 -6.03 -4.84
N LEU A 177 29.83 -6.73 -5.78
CA LEU A 177 29.15 -8.00 -5.51
C LEU A 177 30.17 -9.13 -5.34
N ARG A 178 31.26 -9.13 -6.13
CA ARG A 178 32.39 -10.06 -5.98
C ARG A 178 33.08 -9.90 -4.62
N ASP A 179 33.36 -8.66 -4.21
CA ASP A 179 33.97 -8.36 -2.90
C ASP A 179 33.10 -8.87 -1.72
N LEU A 180 31.78 -8.95 -1.92
CA LEU A 180 30.84 -9.46 -0.96
C LEU A 180 30.57 -10.98 -1.08
N ASN A 181 31.21 -11.66 -2.04
CA ASN A 181 30.97 -13.07 -2.37
C ASN A 181 29.49 -13.37 -2.68
N ILE A 182 28.80 -12.48 -3.40
CA ILE A 182 27.42 -12.68 -3.83
C ILE A 182 27.38 -13.50 -5.11
N GLY A 183 26.75 -14.68 -5.09
CA GLY A 183 26.56 -15.49 -6.29
C GLY A 183 25.52 -14.88 -7.24
N LEU A 184 25.83 -14.89 -8.54
CA LEU A 184 25.04 -14.25 -9.58
C LEU A 184 24.28 -15.30 -10.40
N TRP A 185 22.96 -15.38 -10.24
CA TRP A 185 22.08 -16.33 -10.90
C TRP A 185 21.11 -15.62 -11.83
N MET A 186 21.25 -15.86 -13.13
CA MET A 186 20.48 -15.18 -14.16
C MET A 186 19.37 -16.09 -14.71
N VAL A 187 18.17 -15.54 -14.80
CA VAL A 187 17.02 -16.13 -15.52
C VAL A 187 16.94 -15.50 -16.90
N ASN A 188 16.94 -16.29 -17.96
CA ASN A 188 16.82 -15.78 -19.34
C ASN A 188 15.40 -15.95 -19.89
N ASP A 189 14.38 -15.45 -19.18
CA ASP A 189 12.99 -15.45 -19.65
C ASP A 189 12.76 -14.54 -20.86
N ALA A 190 13.61 -13.50 -21.03
CA ALA A 190 13.54 -12.61 -22.17
C ALA A 190 14.01 -13.28 -23.47
N CYS A 191 14.56 -14.49 -23.38
CA CYS A 191 15.08 -15.29 -24.52
C CYS A 191 15.99 -14.44 -25.41
N ILE A 192 16.90 -13.65 -24.80
CA ILE A 192 17.83 -12.81 -25.56
C ILE A 192 18.78 -13.73 -26.31
N PRO A 193 18.73 -13.74 -27.66
CA PRO A 193 19.62 -14.57 -28.45
C PRO A 193 21.07 -14.11 -28.25
N ASP A 194 22.02 -15.07 -28.27
CA ASP A 194 23.47 -14.81 -28.23
C ASP A 194 23.93 -13.94 -27.05
N LEU A 195 23.22 -14.02 -25.92
CA LEU A 195 23.56 -13.28 -24.70
C LEU A 195 24.92 -13.74 -24.18
N VAL A 196 25.93 -12.87 -24.26
CA VAL A 196 27.25 -13.11 -23.69
C VAL A 196 27.19 -12.83 -22.20
N THR A 197 27.34 -13.87 -21.39
CA THR A 197 27.37 -13.75 -19.93
C THR A 197 28.81 -13.82 -19.42
N PRO A 198 29.19 -13.00 -18.41
CA PRO A 198 30.46 -13.17 -17.72
C PRO A 198 30.56 -14.55 -17.06
N GLU A 199 31.79 -15.06 -16.87
CA GLU A 199 32.05 -16.40 -16.32
C GLU A 199 31.46 -16.63 -14.92
N ASP A 200 31.32 -15.59 -14.13
CA ASP A 200 30.75 -15.63 -12.78
C ASP A 200 29.21 -15.56 -12.73
N VAL A 201 28.55 -15.35 -13.88
CA VAL A 201 27.09 -15.36 -13.99
C VAL A 201 26.60 -16.75 -14.41
N VAL A 202 25.87 -17.40 -13.50
CA VAL A 202 25.31 -18.74 -13.76
C VAL A 202 23.88 -18.61 -14.27
N THR A 203 23.59 -19.12 -15.47
CA THR A 203 22.23 -19.14 -16.02
C THR A 203 21.39 -20.21 -15.36
N MET A 204 20.20 -19.83 -14.92
CA MET A 204 19.22 -20.72 -14.28
C MET A 204 18.46 -21.54 -15.31
N GLU A 205 18.90 -22.76 -15.57
CA GLU A 205 18.23 -23.69 -16.50
C GLU A 205 17.26 -24.60 -15.74
N ILE A 206 16.18 -24.03 -15.19
CA ILE A 206 15.22 -24.82 -14.40
C ILE A 206 14.51 -25.91 -15.22
N SER A 207 14.41 -25.74 -16.54
CA SER A 207 13.81 -26.73 -17.45
C SER A 207 14.53 -28.08 -17.43
N THR A 208 15.83 -28.11 -17.11
CA THR A 208 16.64 -29.34 -17.00
C THR A 208 16.34 -30.13 -15.72
N MET A 209 15.68 -29.50 -14.73
CA MET A 209 15.39 -30.13 -13.45
C MET A 209 14.07 -30.92 -13.48
N SER A 210 13.97 -31.98 -12.66
CA SER A 210 12.71 -32.70 -12.48
C SER A 210 11.64 -31.81 -11.85
N GLY A 211 10.43 -31.82 -12.44
CA GLY A 211 9.25 -31.17 -11.88
C GLY A 211 8.48 -31.98 -10.84
N GLU A 212 8.92 -33.21 -10.54
CA GLU A 212 8.29 -34.06 -9.54
C GLU A 212 8.28 -33.41 -8.15
N HIS A 213 7.35 -33.86 -7.30
CA HIS A 213 7.23 -33.30 -5.96
C HIS A 213 8.54 -33.40 -5.17
N LEU A 214 8.97 -32.28 -4.61
CA LEU A 214 10.11 -32.17 -3.73
C LEU A 214 9.60 -31.85 -2.31
N PRO A 215 9.98 -32.61 -1.27
CA PRO A 215 9.57 -32.31 0.09
C PRO A 215 9.96 -30.89 0.52
N THR A 216 9.05 -30.22 1.21
CA THR A 216 9.28 -28.90 1.79
C THR A 216 10.07 -29.03 3.08
N VAL A 217 11.07 -28.18 3.29
CA VAL A 217 11.76 -28.07 4.58
C VAL A 217 10.76 -27.55 5.61
N PRO A 218 10.57 -28.24 6.75
CA PRO A 218 9.61 -27.82 7.75
C PRO A 218 9.89 -26.41 8.28
N ILE A 219 8.86 -25.58 8.30
CA ILE A 219 8.87 -24.30 8.98
C ILE A 219 8.59 -24.59 10.45
N THR A 220 9.49 -24.12 11.32
CA THR A 220 9.45 -24.48 12.75
C THR A 220 8.63 -23.50 13.58
N SER A 221 8.50 -22.25 13.12
CA SER A 221 7.73 -21.23 13.82
C SER A 221 6.98 -20.32 12.82
N PRO A 222 5.76 -19.90 13.14
CA PRO A 222 5.05 -18.85 12.41
C PRO A 222 5.83 -17.53 12.34
N GLU A 223 6.72 -17.28 13.29
CA GLU A 223 7.60 -16.11 13.38
C GLU A 223 8.83 -16.19 12.47
N ASP A 224 9.16 -17.38 11.93
CA ASP A 224 10.24 -17.53 10.95
C ASP A 224 10.01 -16.56 9.79
N VAL A 225 11.06 -15.81 9.42
CA VAL A 225 10.98 -14.83 8.31
C VAL A 225 10.92 -15.58 6.98
N ALA A 226 9.91 -15.25 6.18
CA ALA A 226 9.69 -15.85 4.88
C ALA A 226 10.24 -14.99 3.73
N THR A 227 10.13 -13.67 3.86
CA THR A 227 10.56 -12.74 2.80
C THR A 227 10.93 -11.38 3.39
N PHE A 228 11.81 -10.66 2.71
CA PHE A 228 12.05 -9.25 2.95
C PHE A 228 11.34 -8.41 1.88
N ILE A 229 10.64 -7.36 2.33
CA ILE A 229 10.05 -6.37 1.43
C ILE A 229 10.62 -5.00 1.79
N PHE A 230 11.17 -4.31 0.80
CA PHE A 230 11.78 -3.01 1.05
C PHE A 230 10.74 -1.89 1.11
N THR A 231 10.90 -1.01 2.10
CA THR A 231 10.12 0.22 2.22
C THR A 231 11.04 1.42 2.03
N SER A 232 10.60 2.38 1.21
CA SER A 232 11.25 3.69 1.12
C SER A 232 10.85 4.50 2.35
N GLY A 233 11.78 4.64 3.30
CA GLY A 233 11.63 5.63 4.37
C GLY A 233 11.55 7.05 3.77
N THR A 234 10.85 7.97 4.44
CA THR A 234 10.72 9.38 4.01
C THR A 234 12.06 10.11 3.92
N THR A 235 13.14 9.55 4.46
CA THR A 235 14.44 10.23 4.65
C THR A 235 15.67 9.36 4.36
N GLY A 236 15.59 8.32 3.51
CA GLY A 236 16.78 7.50 3.32
C GLY A 236 16.65 6.36 2.31
N MET A 237 17.71 5.55 2.23
CA MET A 237 17.78 4.36 1.39
C MET A 237 16.72 3.33 1.80
N PRO A 238 16.24 2.47 0.87
CA PRO A 238 15.24 1.45 1.16
C PRO A 238 15.68 0.52 2.29
N LYS A 239 14.72 0.12 3.16
CA LYS A 239 14.97 -0.72 4.33
C LYS A 239 14.23 -2.04 4.20
N PRO A 240 14.90 -3.19 4.43
CA PRO A 240 14.24 -4.50 4.42
C PRO A 240 13.38 -4.66 5.68
N VAL A 241 12.10 -4.93 5.47
CA VAL A 241 11.13 -5.27 6.51
C VAL A 241 11.00 -6.77 6.60
N ASN A 242 11.08 -7.31 7.81
CA ASN A 242 10.85 -8.72 8.07
C ASN A 242 9.38 -9.09 7.83
N ILE A 243 9.12 -10.04 6.96
CA ILE A 243 7.77 -10.59 6.73
C ILE A 243 7.77 -12.06 7.15
N PRO A 244 7.31 -12.36 8.37
CA PRO A 244 7.21 -13.73 8.85
C PRO A 244 6.02 -14.46 8.23
N HIS A 245 6.03 -15.79 8.34
CA HIS A 245 5.01 -16.66 7.77
C HIS A 245 3.60 -16.33 8.29
N TYR A 246 3.43 -16.00 9.59
CA TYR A 246 2.11 -15.64 10.12
C TYR A 246 1.53 -14.38 9.46
N LYS A 247 2.37 -13.44 9.02
CA LYS A 247 1.92 -12.23 8.29
C LYS A 247 1.38 -12.58 6.90
N ILE A 248 2.07 -13.48 6.20
CA ILE A 248 1.60 -13.99 4.90
C ILE A 248 0.27 -14.73 5.09
N THR A 249 0.19 -15.64 6.07
CA THR A 249 -1.06 -16.36 6.38
C THR A 249 -2.18 -15.41 6.78
N GLY A 250 -1.86 -14.34 7.52
CA GLY A 250 -2.81 -13.27 7.85
C GLY A 250 -3.37 -12.57 6.60
N ALA A 251 -2.51 -12.26 5.63
CA ALA A 251 -2.94 -11.66 4.34
C ALA A 251 -3.78 -12.63 3.49
N CYS A 252 -3.45 -13.92 3.52
CA CYS A 252 -4.27 -14.97 2.87
C CYS A 252 -5.68 -15.03 3.48
N VAL A 253 -5.76 -15.11 4.82
CA VAL A 253 -7.03 -15.16 5.55
C VAL A 253 -7.83 -13.87 5.32
N PHE A 254 -7.16 -12.71 5.28
CA PHE A 254 -7.77 -11.43 4.94
C PHE A 254 -8.43 -11.50 3.54
N SER A 255 -7.71 -11.93 2.53
CA SER A 255 -8.22 -12.03 1.15
C SER A 255 -9.39 -13.02 1.07
N TYR A 256 -9.31 -14.15 1.74
CA TYR A 256 -10.39 -15.14 1.79
C TYR A 256 -11.65 -14.62 2.49
N ILE A 257 -11.52 -13.94 3.64
CA ILE A 257 -12.67 -13.49 4.44
C ILE A 257 -13.28 -12.20 3.90
N HIS A 258 -12.45 -11.20 3.56
CA HIS A 258 -12.92 -9.84 3.26
C HIS A 258 -13.10 -9.59 1.76
N VAL A 259 -12.23 -10.13 0.92
CA VAL A 259 -12.42 -10.07 -0.55
C VAL A 259 -13.38 -11.15 -1.01
N GLY A 260 -13.42 -12.28 -0.28
CA GLY A 260 -14.28 -13.42 -0.56
C GLY A 260 -13.80 -14.20 -1.79
N LEU A 261 -12.47 -14.39 -1.90
CA LEU A 261 -11.88 -15.13 -3.01
C LEU A 261 -12.26 -16.61 -2.98
N THR A 262 -12.55 -17.14 -4.15
CA THR A 262 -12.90 -18.53 -4.42
C THR A 262 -12.10 -19.07 -5.63
N PRO A 263 -12.05 -20.38 -5.88
CA PRO A 263 -11.38 -20.92 -7.07
C PRO A 263 -11.92 -20.39 -8.40
N SER A 264 -13.17 -19.90 -8.44
CA SER A 264 -13.77 -19.34 -9.65
C SER A 264 -13.33 -17.90 -9.95
N ASP A 265 -12.60 -17.25 -9.03
CA ASP A 265 -12.18 -15.87 -9.20
C ASP A 265 -10.90 -15.74 -10.03
N VAL A 266 -10.78 -14.63 -10.74
CA VAL A 266 -9.57 -14.20 -11.45
C VAL A 266 -9.13 -12.88 -10.87
N TYR A 267 -7.96 -12.86 -10.23
CA TYR A 267 -7.39 -11.67 -9.61
C TYR A 267 -6.34 -11.03 -10.53
N TYR A 268 -6.60 -9.80 -10.98
CA TYR A 268 -5.68 -9.08 -11.86
C TYR A 268 -4.65 -8.27 -11.06
N VAL A 269 -3.37 -8.55 -11.31
CA VAL A 269 -2.21 -7.98 -10.63
C VAL A 269 -1.40 -7.15 -11.64
N ALA A 270 -1.58 -5.84 -11.61
CA ALA A 270 -0.82 -4.88 -12.42
C ALA A 270 0.21 -4.08 -11.59
N LEU A 271 0.17 -4.21 -10.25
CA LEU A 271 1.13 -3.58 -9.35
C LEU A 271 2.38 -4.46 -9.20
N PRO A 272 3.57 -3.85 -8.91
CA PRO A 272 4.81 -4.60 -8.76
C PRO A 272 4.78 -5.61 -7.61
N MET A 273 5.18 -6.87 -7.87
CA MET A 273 5.14 -7.96 -6.89
C MET A 273 6.25 -7.87 -5.82
N TYR A 274 7.25 -7.00 -5.98
CA TYR A 274 8.19 -6.72 -4.89
C TYR A 274 7.57 -5.84 -3.77
N HIS A 275 6.31 -5.41 -3.92
CA HIS A 275 5.56 -4.73 -2.87
C HIS A 275 4.58 -5.63 -2.16
N SER A 276 4.40 -5.37 -0.86
CA SER A 276 3.54 -6.15 0.02
C SER A 276 2.09 -6.26 -0.47
N SER A 277 1.53 -5.20 -1.06
CA SER A 277 0.13 -5.23 -1.50
C SER A 277 -0.08 -6.23 -2.65
N ALA A 278 0.79 -6.26 -3.66
CA ALA A 278 0.68 -7.20 -4.77
C ALA A 278 1.03 -8.63 -4.33
N LEU A 279 2.17 -8.82 -3.67
CA LEU A 279 2.62 -10.15 -3.26
C LEU A 279 1.72 -10.74 -2.17
N LEU A 280 1.54 -10.01 -1.04
CA LEU A 280 0.89 -10.57 0.16
C LEU A 280 -0.64 -10.59 0.08
N ILE A 281 -1.28 -9.69 -0.67
CA ILE A 281 -2.75 -9.64 -0.73
C ILE A 281 -3.26 -10.34 -1.99
N ALA A 282 -2.75 -9.93 -3.16
CA ALA A 282 -3.27 -10.46 -4.42
C ALA A 282 -2.72 -11.86 -4.74
N VAL A 283 -1.39 -12.03 -4.79
CA VAL A 283 -0.79 -13.31 -5.17
C VAL A 283 -1.06 -14.38 -4.13
N THR A 284 -0.69 -14.13 -2.85
CA THR A 284 -0.89 -15.17 -1.83
C THR A 284 -2.35 -15.43 -1.53
N GLY A 285 -3.20 -14.38 -1.57
CA GLY A 285 -4.64 -14.55 -1.42
C GLY A 285 -5.27 -15.45 -2.49
N SER A 286 -4.82 -15.30 -3.73
CA SER A 286 -5.26 -16.16 -4.84
C SER A 286 -4.78 -17.60 -4.68
N LEU A 287 -3.48 -17.80 -4.40
CA LEU A 287 -2.90 -19.14 -4.19
C LEU A 287 -3.56 -19.87 -3.01
N PHE A 288 -3.84 -19.14 -1.91
CA PHE A 288 -4.54 -19.68 -0.74
C PHE A 288 -5.97 -20.11 -1.05
N SER A 289 -6.67 -19.34 -1.89
CA SER A 289 -8.08 -19.58 -2.23
C SER A 289 -8.26 -20.51 -3.43
N GLY A 290 -7.20 -20.94 -4.10
CA GLY A 290 -7.25 -21.72 -5.33
C GLY A 290 -7.71 -20.92 -6.55
N ALA A 291 -7.70 -19.59 -6.49
CA ALA A 291 -8.11 -18.68 -7.56
C ALA A 291 -7.02 -18.52 -8.64
N THR A 292 -7.39 -17.97 -9.79
CA THR A 292 -6.48 -17.66 -10.89
C THR A 292 -5.86 -16.25 -10.71
N ILE A 293 -4.58 -16.09 -11.01
CA ILE A 293 -3.87 -14.82 -11.02
C ILE A 293 -3.65 -14.39 -12.46
N ALA A 294 -4.22 -13.27 -12.89
CA ALA A 294 -3.89 -12.65 -14.17
C ALA A 294 -2.83 -11.57 -13.93
N ILE A 295 -1.64 -11.73 -14.51
CA ILE A 295 -0.49 -10.87 -14.27
C ILE A 295 -0.28 -9.93 -15.45
N ALA A 296 -0.13 -8.63 -15.18
CA ALA A 296 0.43 -7.68 -16.13
C ALA A 296 1.92 -7.50 -15.88
N LYS A 297 2.76 -7.56 -16.92
CA LYS A 297 4.19 -7.30 -16.83
C LYS A 297 4.48 -5.92 -16.23
N LYS A 298 3.67 -4.93 -16.64
CA LYS A 298 3.65 -3.57 -16.09
C LYS A 298 2.25 -2.96 -16.20
N PHE A 299 1.92 -2.03 -15.31
CA PHE A 299 0.69 -1.26 -15.42
C PHE A 299 0.62 -0.48 -16.73
N SER A 300 -0.54 -0.53 -17.39
CA SER A 300 -0.86 0.26 -18.57
C SER A 300 -2.30 0.73 -18.51
N ALA A 301 -2.51 2.03 -18.35
CA ALA A 301 -3.86 2.60 -18.25
C ALA A 301 -4.71 2.36 -19.50
N SER A 302 -4.08 2.36 -20.69
CA SER A 302 -4.79 2.14 -21.97
C SER A 302 -5.22 0.69 -22.18
N ARG A 303 -4.45 -0.30 -21.67
CA ARG A 303 -4.73 -1.74 -21.84
C ARG A 303 -5.53 -2.35 -20.68
N PHE A 304 -5.57 -1.69 -19.54
CA PHE A 304 -6.11 -2.24 -18.29
C PHE A 304 -7.49 -2.88 -18.45
N TRP A 305 -8.43 -2.14 -19.03
CA TRP A 305 -9.81 -2.63 -19.18
C TRP A 305 -9.95 -3.69 -20.26
N ASP A 306 -9.06 -3.71 -21.24
CA ASP A 306 -9.03 -4.76 -22.27
C ASP A 306 -8.50 -6.07 -21.65
N ASP A 307 -7.49 -6.00 -20.78
CA ASP A 307 -7.02 -7.16 -20.00
C ASP A 307 -8.09 -7.65 -19.01
N VAL A 308 -8.81 -6.76 -18.34
CA VAL A 308 -9.93 -7.11 -17.43
C VAL A 308 -11.01 -7.91 -18.17
N ARG A 309 -11.36 -7.50 -19.39
CA ARG A 309 -12.34 -8.23 -20.23
C ARG A 309 -11.78 -9.55 -20.73
N ARG A 310 -10.56 -9.53 -21.27
CA ARG A 310 -9.87 -10.68 -21.87
C ARG A 310 -9.72 -11.82 -20.88
N PHE A 311 -9.20 -11.52 -19.69
CA PHE A 311 -8.95 -12.50 -18.64
C PHE A 311 -10.20 -12.82 -17.80
N ARG A 312 -11.35 -12.19 -18.09
CA ARG A 312 -12.60 -12.34 -17.31
C ARG A 312 -12.37 -12.08 -15.82
N VAL A 313 -11.65 -11.01 -15.52
CA VAL A 313 -11.26 -10.61 -14.17
C VAL A 313 -12.48 -10.38 -13.28
N SER A 314 -12.45 -10.87 -12.05
CA SER A 314 -13.46 -10.61 -11.02
C SER A 314 -12.96 -9.69 -9.90
N VAL A 315 -11.64 -9.62 -9.71
CA VAL A 315 -11.01 -8.76 -8.71
C VAL A 315 -9.76 -8.14 -9.31
N PHE A 316 -9.55 -6.87 -9.12
CA PHE A 316 -8.26 -6.24 -9.43
C PHE A 316 -7.72 -5.45 -8.26
N GLN A 317 -6.40 -5.31 -8.23
CA GLN A 317 -5.73 -4.52 -7.22
C GLN A 317 -5.44 -3.11 -7.74
N TYR A 318 -5.63 -2.11 -6.86
CA TYR A 318 -5.33 -0.72 -7.17
C TYR A 318 -4.53 -0.03 -6.06
N ILE A 319 -3.95 1.09 -6.42
CA ILE A 319 -3.64 2.23 -5.55
C ILE A 319 -4.37 3.45 -6.11
N GLY A 320 -4.61 4.48 -5.29
CA GLY A 320 -5.43 5.63 -5.71
C GLY A 320 -4.98 6.25 -7.03
N GLU A 321 -3.66 6.32 -7.29
CA GLU A 321 -3.10 6.84 -8.54
C GLU A 321 -3.46 6.00 -9.77
N VAL A 322 -3.52 4.67 -9.65
CA VAL A 322 -3.99 3.79 -10.73
C VAL A 322 -5.42 4.15 -11.14
N CYS A 323 -6.31 4.32 -10.17
CA CYS A 323 -7.70 4.70 -10.46
C CYS A 323 -7.78 6.08 -11.16
N ARG A 324 -6.94 7.01 -10.76
CA ARG A 324 -6.86 8.33 -11.40
C ARG A 324 -6.36 8.24 -12.84
N TYR A 325 -5.31 7.46 -13.11
CA TYR A 325 -4.83 7.24 -14.49
C TYR A 325 -5.86 6.55 -15.38
N LEU A 326 -6.66 5.64 -14.82
CA LEU A 326 -7.76 4.99 -15.54
C LEU A 326 -8.87 5.99 -15.86
N LEU A 327 -9.20 6.90 -14.95
CA LEU A 327 -10.18 7.98 -15.20
C LEU A 327 -9.70 8.98 -16.24
N ALA A 328 -8.40 9.27 -16.28
CA ALA A 328 -7.81 10.18 -17.27
C ALA A 328 -7.82 9.62 -18.70
N GLN A 329 -8.09 8.31 -18.89
CA GLN A 329 -8.24 7.75 -20.24
C GLN A 329 -9.53 8.24 -20.91
N PRO A 330 -9.53 8.42 -22.24
CA PRO A 330 -10.74 8.72 -22.99
C PRO A 330 -11.88 7.76 -22.64
N ARG A 331 -13.11 8.29 -22.56
CA ARG A 331 -14.30 7.45 -22.34
C ARG A 331 -14.50 6.53 -23.55
N LYS A 332 -14.83 5.26 -23.28
CA LYS A 332 -15.16 4.25 -24.30
C LYS A 332 -16.61 3.81 -24.11
N GLU A 333 -17.29 3.43 -25.18
CA GLU A 333 -18.67 2.92 -25.13
C GLU A 333 -18.83 1.69 -24.24
N ASN A 334 -17.78 0.88 -24.13
CA ASN A 334 -17.75 -0.32 -23.31
C ASN A 334 -17.21 -0.10 -21.88
N ASP A 335 -17.08 1.15 -21.41
CA ASP A 335 -16.76 1.45 -20.01
C ASP A 335 -17.85 0.86 -19.10
N GLY A 336 -17.45 0.13 -18.05
CA GLY A 336 -18.36 -0.52 -17.12
C GLY A 336 -19.02 -1.80 -17.65
N GLN A 337 -18.63 -2.30 -18.84
CA GLN A 337 -19.12 -3.56 -19.42
C GLN A 337 -18.05 -4.65 -19.26
N TYR A 338 -18.36 -5.66 -18.45
CA TYR A 338 -17.46 -6.77 -18.16
C TYR A 338 -18.19 -8.10 -18.25
N PRO A 339 -17.48 -9.22 -18.55
CA PRO A 339 -18.09 -10.56 -18.61
C PRO A 339 -18.66 -11.05 -17.28
N ARG A 340 -18.28 -10.44 -16.18
CA ARG A 340 -18.73 -10.75 -14.81
C ARG A 340 -18.57 -9.52 -13.90
N PRO A 341 -19.24 -9.47 -12.73
CA PRO A 341 -19.04 -8.40 -11.75
C PRO A 341 -17.57 -8.27 -11.32
N VAL A 342 -17.07 -7.05 -11.22
CA VAL A 342 -15.68 -6.77 -10.87
C VAL A 342 -15.62 -5.98 -9.56
N LYS A 343 -14.78 -6.46 -8.64
CA LYS A 343 -14.42 -5.81 -7.38
C LYS A 343 -13.08 -5.13 -7.50
N ALA A 344 -12.85 -4.07 -6.75
CA ALA A 344 -11.55 -3.43 -6.60
C ALA A 344 -11.04 -3.57 -5.17
N VAL A 345 -9.76 -3.89 -4.97
CA VAL A 345 -9.11 -4.00 -3.65
C VAL A 345 -7.86 -3.14 -3.67
N GLY A 346 -7.73 -2.23 -2.71
CA GLY A 346 -6.54 -1.37 -2.70
C GLY A 346 -6.52 -0.36 -1.58
N ASN A 347 -5.72 0.68 -1.78
CA ASN A 347 -5.51 1.72 -0.79
C ASN A 347 -5.21 3.07 -1.43
N GLY A 348 -5.47 4.15 -0.69
CA GLY A 348 -5.13 5.51 -1.09
C GLY A 348 -6.10 6.12 -2.10
N LEU A 349 -7.35 5.65 -2.18
CA LEU A 349 -8.36 6.17 -3.09
C LEU A 349 -9.04 7.41 -2.49
N ARG A 350 -8.88 8.53 -3.15
CA ARG A 350 -9.48 9.80 -2.74
C ARG A 350 -11.01 9.77 -2.95
N PRO A 351 -11.80 10.45 -2.09
CA PRO A 351 -13.26 10.41 -2.17
C PRO A 351 -13.86 10.91 -3.49
N ASP A 352 -13.24 11.91 -4.12
CA ASP A 352 -13.62 12.44 -5.43
C ASP A 352 -13.41 11.40 -6.53
N VAL A 353 -12.19 10.85 -6.60
CA VAL A 353 -11.82 9.78 -7.54
C VAL A 353 -12.70 8.53 -7.33
N TRP A 354 -13.02 8.18 -6.08
CA TRP A 354 -13.84 7.01 -5.74
C TRP A 354 -15.24 7.07 -6.39
N ARG A 355 -15.94 8.20 -6.23
CA ARG A 355 -17.30 8.35 -6.78
C ARG A 355 -17.30 8.27 -8.29
N GLU A 356 -16.43 9.05 -8.95
CA GLU A 356 -16.33 9.07 -10.41
C GLU A 356 -15.90 7.71 -10.97
N PHE A 357 -14.93 7.06 -10.33
CA PHE A 357 -14.45 5.73 -10.74
C PHE A 357 -15.55 4.68 -10.68
N LYS A 358 -16.31 4.67 -9.58
CA LYS A 358 -17.43 3.76 -9.37
C LYS A 358 -18.55 4.01 -10.37
N GLU A 359 -18.86 5.26 -10.65
CA GLU A 359 -19.91 5.65 -11.61
C GLU A 359 -19.52 5.28 -13.05
N ARG A 360 -18.32 5.66 -13.48
CA ARG A 360 -17.85 5.40 -14.85
C ARG A 360 -17.66 3.93 -15.14
N PHE A 361 -16.95 3.22 -14.26
CA PHE A 361 -16.55 1.84 -14.51
C PHE A 361 -17.45 0.79 -13.84
N LYS A 362 -18.53 1.20 -13.16
CA LYS A 362 -19.50 0.29 -12.53
C LYS A 362 -18.87 -0.75 -11.60
N ILE A 363 -17.78 -0.39 -10.93
CA ILE A 363 -17.06 -1.27 -10.00
C ILE A 363 -17.77 -1.27 -8.64
N ALA A 364 -18.09 -2.46 -8.13
CA ALA A 364 -18.69 -2.61 -6.81
C ALA A 364 -18.48 -4.05 -6.25
N PRO A 365 -18.04 -4.19 -4.98
CA PRO A 365 -17.59 -3.10 -4.10
C PRO A 365 -16.17 -2.60 -4.42
N ILE A 366 -15.84 -1.41 -3.94
CA ILE A 366 -14.47 -0.94 -3.81
C ILE A 366 -14.06 -1.18 -2.35
N LEU A 367 -13.07 -2.03 -2.16
CA LEU A 367 -12.59 -2.50 -0.87
C LEU A 367 -11.27 -1.79 -0.53
N GLU A 368 -11.37 -0.71 0.23
CA GLU A 368 -10.21 0.06 0.67
C GLU A 368 -9.63 -0.54 1.94
N PHE A 369 -8.31 -0.57 2.07
CA PHE A 369 -7.65 -0.99 3.30
C PHE A 369 -6.55 -0.01 3.72
N TYR A 370 -6.25 0.02 5.00
CA TYR A 370 -5.09 0.69 5.57
C TYR A 370 -4.19 -0.34 6.23
N ALA A 371 -2.93 -0.38 5.80
CA ALA A 371 -1.88 -1.19 6.41
C ALA A 371 -0.51 -0.57 6.09
N SER A 372 0.50 -0.89 6.90
CA SER A 372 1.90 -0.66 6.56
C SER A 372 2.65 -1.99 6.50
N THR A 373 3.70 -2.05 5.68
CA THR A 373 4.49 -3.29 5.48
C THR A 373 5.09 -3.79 6.79
N GLU A 374 5.61 -2.88 7.62
CA GLU A 374 6.16 -3.18 8.95
C GLU A 374 5.09 -3.31 10.03
N GLY A 375 3.88 -2.77 9.82
CA GLY A 375 2.82 -2.68 10.82
C GLY A 375 2.31 -4.03 11.31
N ASN A 376 1.70 -4.00 12.48
CA ASN A 376 1.13 -5.17 13.16
C ASN A 376 -0.41 -5.13 13.21
N PHE A 377 -1.04 -4.22 12.48
CA PHE A 377 -2.49 -4.05 12.41
C PHE A 377 -2.92 -3.46 11.06
N SER A 378 -4.19 -3.63 10.72
CA SER A 378 -4.81 -3.07 9.53
C SER A 378 -6.27 -2.68 9.79
N PHE A 379 -6.74 -1.68 9.04
CA PHE A 379 -8.17 -1.42 8.89
C PHE A 379 -8.65 -1.87 7.52
N PHE A 380 -9.94 -2.13 7.43
CA PHE A 380 -10.57 -2.56 6.20
C PHE A 380 -11.99 -1.99 6.07
N ASN A 381 -12.26 -1.37 4.94
CA ASN A 381 -13.57 -0.86 4.57
C ASN A 381 -14.33 -1.95 3.81
N SER A 382 -15.21 -2.65 4.50
CA SER A 382 -16.01 -3.75 3.96
C SER A 382 -17.40 -3.34 3.49
N ASP A 383 -17.82 -2.11 3.74
CA ASP A 383 -19.14 -1.58 3.41
C ASP A 383 -19.14 -0.50 2.32
N ASP A 384 -18.00 -0.38 1.61
CA ASP A 384 -17.85 0.53 0.45
C ASP A 384 -18.16 2.00 0.81
N HIS A 385 -17.86 2.39 2.07
CA HIS A 385 -18.05 3.75 2.55
C HIS A 385 -16.99 4.68 2.00
N VAL A 386 -17.41 5.64 1.18
CA VAL A 386 -16.52 6.52 0.42
C VAL A 386 -15.55 7.29 1.31
N GLY A 387 -14.25 7.14 1.02
CA GLY A 387 -13.14 7.83 1.70
C GLY A 387 -12.70 7.21 3.03
N SER A 388 -13.43 6.23 3.56
CA SER A 388 -13.03 5.52 4.77
C SER A 388 -12.06 4.40 4.44
N VAL A 389 -11.07 4.18 5.31
CA VAL A 389 -10.16 3.04 5.26
C VAL A 389 -10.61 1.89 6.17
N GLY A 390 -11.75 2.04 6.85
CA GLY A 390 -12.33 1.00 7.71
C GLY A 390 -13.18 1.57 8.83
N ARG A 391 -13.49 0.70 9.81
CA ARG A 391 -14.28 1.03 10.97
C ARG A 391 -13.57 0.63 12.26
N TYR A 392 -13.65 1.51 13.26
CA TYR A 392 -13.19 1.21 14.62
C TYR A 392 -14.33 1.47 15.63
N SER A 393 -15.36 0.61 15.56
CA SER A 393 -16.57 0.76 16.34
C SER A 393 -16.32 0.66 17.86
N TRP A 394 -17.30 1.09 18.66
CA TRP A 394 -17.23 0.97 20.11
C TRP A 394 -17.08 -0.51 20.57
N ILE A 395 -17.64 -1.48 19.82
CA ILE A 395 -17.47 -2.91 20.08
C ILE A 395 -16.00 -3.28 19.92
N LEU A 396 -15.37 -2.88 18.80
CA LEU A 396 -13.95 -3.16 18.55
C LEU A 396 -13.05 -2.47 19.57
N ARG A 397 -13.33 -1.21 19.92
CA ARG A 397 -12.58 -0.49 20.95
C ARG A 397 -12.61 -1.22 22.29
N LYS A 398 -13.79 -1.70 22.70
CA LYS A 398 -13.95 -2.41 23.98
C LYS A 398 -13.29 -3.79 23.99
N MET A 399 -13.24 -4.48 22.87
CA MET A 399 -12.72 -5.85 22.75
C MET A 399 -11.24 -5.93 22.38
N LEU A 400 -10.78 -5.05 21.50
CA LEU A 400 -9.39 -5.07 21.04
C LEU A 400 -8.53 -4.07 21.79
N ASP A 401 -9.04 -2.86 22.06
CA ASP A 401 -8.39 -1.73 22.79
C ASP A 401 -6.91 -1.49 22.39
N ARG A 402 -6.62 -1.62 21.11
CA ARG A 402 -5.25 -1.67 20.59
C ARG A 402 -4.83 -0.42 19.82
N VAL A 403 -5.79 0.45 19.50
CA VAL A 403 -5.57 1.64 18.68
C VAL A 403 -5.76 2.88 19.53
N GLU A 404 -4.76 3.74 19.57
CA GLU A 404 -4.85 5.05 20.19
C GLU A 404 -4.56 6.15 19.18
N ILE A 405 -5.37 7.21 19.24
CA ILE A 405 -5.13 8.46 18.49
C ILE A 405 -4.64 9.48 19.52
N VAL A 406 -3.41 9.97 19.31
CA VAL A 406 -2.74 10.86 20.26
C VAL A 406 -2.37 12.19 19.63
N ASP A 407 -2.33 13.23 20.47
CA ASP A 407 -1.77 14.52 20.06
C ASP A 407 -0.25 14.40 19.87
N CYS A 408 0.28 15.08 18.88
CA CYS A 408 1.69 15.04 18.56
C CYS A 408 2.22 16.41 18.14
N ASP A 409 3.50 16.57 18.26
CA ASP A 409 4.21 17.65 17.62
C ASP A 409 4.44 17.33 16.15
N TYR A 410 3.94 18.15 15.25
CA TYR A 410 3.96 17.89 13.80
C TYR A 410 5.36 18.09 13.18
N GLU A 411 6.26 18.83 13.83
CA GLU A 411 7.63 19.05 13.34
C GLU A 411 8.53 17.88 13.71
N THR A 412 8.45 17.46 14.97
CA THR A 412 9.31 16.38 15.49
C THR A 412 8.70 15.00 15.32
N GLY A 413 7.39 14.92 15.07
CA GLY A 413 6.65 13.66 14.99
C GLY A 413 6.48 12.95 16.33
N LYS A 414 6.79 13.61 17.44
CA LYS A 414 6.74 13.02 18.78
C LYS A 414 5.36 13.20 19.41
N PRO A 415 4.80 12.15 20.05
CA PRO A 415 3.60 12.28 20.84
C PRO A 415 3.78 13.28 21.99
N LYS A 416 2.79 14.15 22.21
CA LYS A 416 2.75 15.02 23.39
C LYS A 416 2.43 14.21 24.64
N ARG A 417 2.97 14.63 25.78
CA ARG A 417 2.85 13.94 27.06
C ARG A 417 2.13 14.81 28.09
N ASN A 418 1.29 14.18 28.92
CA ASN A 418 0.68 14.83 30.07
C ASN A 418 1.64 14.87 31.28
N SER A 419 1.19 15.46 32.41
CA SER A 419 1.97 15.56 33.65
C SER A 419 2.43 14.23 34.24
N ASN A 420 1.75 13.12 33.90
CA ASN A 420 2.09 11.77 34.36
C ASN A 420 3.03 11.04 33.38
N GLY A 421 3.52 11.70 32.34
CA GLY A 421 4.41 11.12 31.33
C GLY A 421 3.69 10.27 30.26
N MET A 422 2.37 10.13 30.32
CA MET A 422 1.58 9.37 29.33
C MET A 422 1.26 10.23 28.10
N CYS A 423 0.99 9.59 26.96
CA CYS A 423 0.57 10.32 25.75
C CYS A 423 -0.78 11.03 25.95
N VAL A 424 -0.92 12.22 25.37
CA VAL A 424 -2.19 12.96 25.34
C VAL A 424 -3.10 12.33 24.29
N ARG A 425 -4.13 11.63 24.74
CA ARG A 425 -5.10 10.95 23.88
C ARG A 425 -6.17 11.91 23.39
N LEU A 426 -6.55 11.80 22.14
CA LEU A 426 -7.54 12.68 21.52
C LEU A 426 -8.95 12.02 21.52
N PRO A 427 -10.01 12.84 21.70
CA PRO A 427 -11.37 12.35 21.62
C PRO A 427 -11.77 11.96 20.18
N PRO A 428 -12.81 11.13 19.99
CA PRO A 428 -13.39 10.86 18.67
C PRO A 428 -13.75 12.15 17.93
N GLY A 429 -13.53 12.16 16.62
CA GLY A 429 -13.71 13.34 15.77
C GLY A 429 -12.44 14.17 15.57
N SER A 430 -11.45 14.01 16.44
CA SER A 430 -10.13 14.67 16.29
C SER A 430 -9.21 13.89 15.37
N SER A 431 -8.34 14.62 14.67
CA SER A 431 -7.23 14.03 13.89
C SER A 431 -5.97 14.00 14.75
N GLY A 432 -5.24 12.89 14.71
CA GLY A 432 -4.00 12.75 15.47
C GLY A 432 -3.15 11.59 15.00
N LEU A 433 -1.98 11.46 15.61
CA LEU A 433 -1.05 10.37 15.34
C LEU A 433 -1.63 9.04 15.83
N MET A 434 -1.67 8.07 14.93
CA MET A 434 -2.17 6.74 15.25
C MET A 434 -1.05 5.85 15.77
N LEU A 435 -1.34 5.18 16.88
CA LEU A 435 -0.46 4.22 17.53
C LEU A 435 -1.17 2.86 17.66
N PHE A 436 -0.45 1.76 17.41
CA PHE A 436 -0.93 0.39 17.61
C PHE A 436 -0.19 -0.31 18.74
N GLN A 437 -0.93 -0.89 19.66
CA GLN A 437 -0.34 -1.63 20.76
C GLN A 437 0.44 -2.85 20.28
N ILE A 438 1.67 -2.99 20.76
CA ILE A 438 2.51 -4.17 20.56
C ILE A 438 2.20 -5.15 21.68
N THR A 439 1.85 -6.39 21.31
CA THR A 439 1.55 -7.48 22.24
C THR A 439 2.19 -8.77 21.71
N GLU A 440 2.28 -9.81 22.52
CA GLU A 440 2.75 -11.13 22.07
C GLU A 440 1.99 -11.66 20.86
N LYS A 441 0.66 -11.42 20.80
CA LYS A 441 -0.20 -11.84 19.68
C LYS A 441 -0.18 -10.88 18.48
N SER A 442 0.46 -9.74 18.61
CA SER A 442 0.57 -8.70 17.59
C SER A 442 1.92 -8.04 17.72
N ALA A 443 2.97 -8.83 17.48
CA ALA A 443 4.34 -8.40 17.58
C ALA A 443 4.70 -7.42 16.46
N PHE A 444 5.56 -6.47 16.77
CA PHE A 444 6.21 -5.61 15.79
C PHE A 444 7.55 -6.22 15.44
N VAL A 445 7.67 -6.77 14.23
CA VAL A 445 8.87 -7.51 13.79
C VAL A 445 10.00 -6.60 13.28
N GLY A 446 9.71 -5.33 13.03
CA GLY A 446 10.71 -4.32 12.71
C GLY A 446 11.46 -4.51 11.39
N TYR A 447 12.65 -3.92 11.34
CA TYR A 447 13.52 -3.89 10.18
C TYR A 447 14.68 -4.88 10.35
N HIS A 448 15.03 -5.57 9.27
CA HIS A 448 16.16 -6.50 9.27
C HIS A 448 17.49 -5.77 9.52
N GLY A 449 18.33 -6.33 10.38
CA GLY A 449 19.68 -5.83 10.67
C GLY A 449 19.76 -4.50 11.42
N SER A 450 18.62 -3.94 11.93
CA SER A 450 18.66 -2.66 12.65
C SER A 450 17.67 -2.57 13.80
N GLU A 451 18.13 -2.88 15.00
CA GLU A 451 17.37 -2.64 16.23
C GLU A 451 17.10 -1.17 16.49
N GLU A 452 18.05 -0.28 16.16
CA GLU A 452 17.91 1.16 16.36
C GLU A 452 16.72 1.71 15.55
N MET A 453 16.62 1.34 14.27
CA MET A 453 15.50 1.76 13.42
C MET A 453 14.17 1.16 13.89
N THR A 454 14.18 -0.08 14.36
CA THR A 454 13.03 -0.75 14.94
C THR A 454 12.57 -0.02 16.21
N ASN A 455 13.49 0.27 17.12
CA ASN A 455 13.19 0.96 18.39
C ASN A 455 12.70 2.40 18.17
N LYS A 456 13.16 3.12 17.15
CA LYS A 456 12.64 4.46 16.77
C LYS A 456 11.14 4.46 16.42
N LYS A 457 10.60 3.30 16.05
CA LYS A 457 9.16 3.13 15.75
C LYS A 457 8.34 2.72 16.96
N ILE A 458 8.95 2.54 18.13
CA ILE A 458 8.25 2.12 19.35
C ILE A 458 8.06 3.32 20.27
N VAL A 459 6.79 3.59 20.62
CA VAL A 459 6.40 4.57 21.63
C VAL A 459 6.01 3.82 22.90
N ARG A 460 6.65 4.18 24.01
CA ARG A 460 6.37 3.59 25.33
C ARG A 460 5.52 4.55 26.18
N ASP A 461 4.88 4.00 27.21
CA ASP A 461 4.09 4.78 28.17
C ASP A 461 3.00 5.61 27.47
N VAL A 462 2.19 4.95 26.65
CA VAL A 462 1.12 5.59 25.88
C VAL A 462 -0.14 5.72 26.72
N LYS A 463 -0.63 4.63 27.27
CA LYS A 463 -1.86 4.54 28.06
C LYS A 463 -1.57 4.14 29.52
N ARG A 464 -0.56 3.31 29.72
CA ARG A 464 -0.09 2.79 31.01
C ARG A 464 1.42 2.73 31.01
N GLN A 465 2.01 2.86 32.18
CA GLN A 465 3.46 2.69 32.36
C GLN A 465 3.90 1.30 31.89
N GLY A 466 4.94 1.24 31.05
CA GLY A 466 5.52 0.02 30.51
C GLY A 466 4.83 -0.52 29.26
N ASP A 467 3.70 0.03 28.81
CA ASP A 467 3.12 -0.39 27.53
C ASP A 467 3.97 0.08 26.34
N ALA A 468 3.83 -0.59 25.21
CA ALA A 468 4.57 -0.30 23.99
C ALA A 468 3.64 -0.28 22.78
N TYR A 469 3.81 0.71 21.93
CA TYR A 469 3.00 0.91 20.74
C TYR A 469 3.88 1.15 19.51
N PHE A 470 3.47 0.62 18.38
CA PHE A 470 4.04 0.94 17.08
C PHE A 470 3.56 2.32 16.62
N ASN A 471 4.51 3.20 16.31
CA ASN A 471 4.26 4.51 15.72
C ASN A 471 4.12 4.38 14.21
N THR A 472 2.90 4.56 13.71
CA THR A 472 2.60 4.47 12.29
C THR A 472 3.25 5.62 11.49
N GLY A 473 3.38 6.79 12.11
CA GLY A 473 3.74 8.04 11.44
C GLY A 473 2.61 8.62 10.60
N ASP A 474 1.39 8.12 10.75
CA ASP A 474 0.23 8.53 9.99
C ASP A 474 -0.78 9.27 10.86
N LEU A 475 -1.34 10.34 10.34
CA LEU A 475 -2.43 11.09 10.95
C LEU A 475 -3.76 10.48 10.52
N ILE A 476 -4.56 10.10 11.50
CA ILE A 476 -5.84 9.44 11.31
C ILE A 476 -6.93 10.19 12.05
N LYS A 477 -8.13 10.21 11.48
CA LYS A 477 -9.35 10.67 12.13
C LYS A 477 -10.33 9.51 12.26
N ILE A 478 -10.93 9.36 13.44
CA ILE A 478 -12.06 8.46 13.65
C ILE A 478 -13.26 9.35 13.92
N ASP A 479 -14.26 9.31 13.03
CA ASP A 479 -15.44 10.16 13.15
C ASP A 479 -16.44 9.68 14.22
N VAL A 480 -17.53 10.40 14.38
CA VAL A 480 -18.59 10.07 15.36
C VAL A 480 -19.34 8.78 15.02
N ASP A 481 -19.34 8.40 13.75
CA ASP A 481 -19.93 7.16 13.24
C ASP A 481 -18.96 5.98 13.27
N ASN A 482 -17.74 6.20 13.80
CA ASN A 482 -16.63 5.25 13.94
C ASN A 482 -16.00 4.81 12.63
N TYR A 483 -16.14 5.58 11.55
CA TYR A 483 -15.34 5.40 10.35
C TYR A 483 -13.96 5.98 10.54
N VAL A 484 -12.97 5.31 9.95
CA VAL A 484 -11.55 5.66 10.04
C VAL A 484 -11.12 6.30 8.74
N TYR A 485 -10.53 7.48 8.81
CA TYR A 485 -10.05 8.25 7.66
C TYR A 485 -8.57 8.50 7.77
N PHE A 486 -7.85 8.20 6.71
CA PHE A 486 -6.45 8.61 6.56
C PHE A 486 -6.42 10.11 6.20
N ILE A 487 -5.66 10.88 6.98
CA ILE A 487 -5.57 12.33 6.77
C ILE A 487 -4.29 12.67 6.03
N ASP A 488 -3.13 12.26 6.54
CA ASP A 488 -1.83 12.49 5.89
C ASP A 488 -0.72 11.69 6.60
N ARG A 489 0.47 11.67 6.02
CA ARG A 489 1.69 11.25 6.71
C ARG A 489 2.28 12.40 7.49
N LEU A 490 2.72 12.13 8.70
CA LEU A 490 3.30 13.16 9.56
C LEU A 490 4.54 13.84 8.92
N GLY A 491 5.37 13.08 8.20
CA GLY A 491 6.53 13.62 7.48
C GLY A 491 6.20 14.39 6.19
N ASP A 492 4.97 14.30 5.71
CA ASP A 492 4.49 15.00 4.52
C ASP A 492 3.76 16.31 4.86
N THR A 493 3.20 16.42 6.08
CA THR A 493 2.61 17.67 6.58
C THR A 493 3.66 18.75 6.77
N PHE A 494 3.25 20.00 6.67
CA PHE A 494 4.11 21.13 6.98
C PHE A 494 3.38 22.16 7.82
N ARG A 495 4.14 23.02 8.53
CA ARG A 495 3.61 24.09 9.35
C ARG A 495 3.83 25.44 8.69
N TRP A 496 2.83 26.30 8.72
CA TRP A 496 2.91 27.66 8.24
C TRP A 496 2.17 28.61 9.15
N LYS A 497 2.83 29.65 9.63
CA LYS A 497 2.27 30.66 10.54
C LYS A 497 1.56 30.06 11.77
N GLY A 498 2.14 29.01 12.35
CA GLY A 498 1.60 28.33 13.52
C GLY A 498 0.56 27.25 13.24
N GLU A 499 0.05 27.13 12.00
CA GLU A 499 -0.97 26.17 11.61
C GLU A 499 -0.38 24.97 10.89
N ASN A 500 -0.94 23.78 11.14
CA ASN A 500 -0.52 22.54 10.49
C ASN A 500 -1.36 22.30 9.23
N ILE A 501 -0.70 21.96 8.13
CA ILE A 501 -1.32 21.82 6.81
C ILE A 501 -1.14 20.39 6.31
N SER A 502 -2.26 19.74 6.01
CA SER A 502 -2.26 18.46 5.31
C SER A 502 -2.01 18.69 3.82
N THR A 503 -0.97 18.03 3.31
CA THR A 503 -0.67 18.09 1.86
C THR A 503 -1.74 17.39 1.04
N MET A 504 -2.38 16.37 1.59
CA MET A 504 -3.49 15.68 0.94
C MET A 504 -4.73 16.56 0.81
N GLU A 505 -5.12 17.30 1.87
CA GLU A 505 -6.26 18.21 1.83
C GLU A 505 -6.11 19.25 0.71
N VAL A 506 -4.94 19.92 0.67
CA VAL A 506 -4.65 20.91 -0.35
C VAL A 506 -4.59 20.29 -1.75
N SER A 507 -3.98 19.12 -1.88
CA SER A 507 -3.92 18.38 -3.16
C SER A 507 -5.31 17.96 -3.65
N GLN A 508 -6.22 17.58 -2.75
CA GLN A 508 -7.61 17.25 -3.10
C GLN A 508 -8.33 18.47 -3.65
N VAL A 509 -8.22 19.63 -2.98
CA VAL A 509 -8.84 20.86 -3.46
C VAL A 509 -8.33 21.25 -4.85
N LEU A 510 -7.02 21.21 -5.07
CA LEU A 510 -6.42 21.47 -6.38
C LEU A 510 -6.89 20.48 -7.45
N GLY A 511 -6.99 19.21 -7.11
CA GLY A 511 -7.43 18.16 -8.02
C GLY A 511 -8.92 18.23 -8.41
N LEU A 512 -9.74 18.98 -7.67
CA LEU A 512 -11.13 19.27 -8.03
C LEU A 512 -11.25 20.39 -9.09
N PHE A 513 -10.17 21.11 -9.39
CA PHE A 513 -10.19 22.14 -10.43
C PHE A 513 -10.12 21.49 -11.82
N PRO A 514 -11.08 21.78 -12.75
CA PRO A 514 -11.35 20.94 -13.92
C PRO A 514 -10.17 20.66 -14.86
N VAL A 515 -9.20 21.58 -14.96
CA VAL A 515 -8.04 21.43 -15.87
C VAL A 515 -6.83 20.77 -15.20
N VAL A 516 -6.89 20.54 -13.88
CA VAL A 516 -5.78 19.93 -13.12
C VAL A 516 -5.88 18.41 -13.20
N LEU A 517 -4.89 17.80 -13.84
CA LEU A 517 -4.74 16.35 -13.89
C LEU A 517 -4.10 15.82 -12.61
N GLU A 518 -3.03 16.47 -12.12
CA GLU A 518 -2.28 16.07 -10.94
C GLU A 518 -1.88 17.28 -10.10
N ALA A 519 -1.88 17.11 -8.77
CA ALA A 519 -1.34 18.08 -7.84
C ALA A 519 -0.53 17.38 -6.75
N ASN A 520 0.72 17.81 -6.56
CA ASN A 520 1.61 17.34 -5.51
C ASN A 520 1.98 18.52 -4.62
N VAL A 521 1.56 18.47 -3.35
CA VAL A 521 1.70 19.58 -2.40
C VAL A 521 2.80 19.29 -1.38
N TYR A 522 3.60 20.29 -1.07
CA TYR A 522 4.72 20.22 -0.12
C TYR A 522 5.02 21.60 0.48
N GLY A 523 5.76 21.60 1.59
CA GLY A 523 6.21 22.83 2.24
C GLY A 523 7.61 23.26 1.81
N VAL A 524 7.81 24.52 1.48
CA VAL A 524 9.12 25.11 1.13
C VAL A 524 9.52 26.18 2.15
N PRO A 525 10.80 26.23 2.60
CA PRO A 525 11.23 27.24 3.53
C PRO A 525 11.27 28.63 2.87
N VAL A 526 10.79 29.65 3.58
CA VAL A 526 10.86 31.05 3.17
C VAL A 526 11.56 31.84 4.28
N LYS A 527 12.64 32.52 3.95
CA LYS A 527 13.43 33.25 4.93
C LYS A 527 12.60 34.34 5.63
N GLY A 528 12.75 34.46 6.94
CA GLY A 528 12.02 35.45 7.77
C GLY A 528 10.62 34.99 8.18
N HIS A 529 10.19 33.77 7.83
CA HIS A 529 8.95 33.19 8.28
C HIS A 529 9.20 31.92 9.10
N ASP A 530 8.35 31.69 10.08
CA ASP A 530 8.32 30.42 10.82
C ASP A 530 7.58 29.35 10.05
N GLY A 531 8.15 28.14 10.01
CA GLY A 531 7.61 27.01 9.27
C GLY A 531 7.97 27.01 7.77
N ARG A 532 7.08 26.45 6.95
CA ARG A 532 7.24 26.26 5.50
C ARG A 532 6.00 26.75 4.77
N ALA A 533 6.17 27.56 3.73
CA ALA A 533 5.07 27.99 2.89
C ALA A 533 4.60 26.86 1.96
N GLY A 534 3.31 26.75 1.76
CA GLY A 534 2.73 25.76 0.83
C GLY A 534 3.16 26.03 -0.61
N MET A 535 3.62 24.98 -1.29
CA MET A 535 3.89 24.96 -2.72
C MET A 535 3.21 23.75 -3.35
N ALA A 536 2.65 23.92 -4.54
CA ALA A 536 2.03 22.84 -5.30
C ALA A 536 2.66 22.71 -6.68
N SER A 537 3.13 21.51 -7.01
CA SER A 537 3.43 21.15 -8.40
C SER A 537 2.17 20.63 -9.04
N ILE A 538 1.84 21.10 -10.25
CA ILE A 538 0.59 20.82 -10.95
C ILE A 538 0.92 20.34 -12.37
N VAL A 539 0.23 19.28 -12.80
CA VAL A 539 0.17 18.82 -14.20
C VAL A 539 -1.25 19.05 -14.71
N LEU A 540 -1.40 19.59 -15.91
CA LEU A 540 -2.68 19.85 -16.53
C LEU A 540 -3.11 18.71 -17.46
N HIS A 541 -4.38 18.61 -17.74
CA HIS A 541 -4.87 17.76 -18.84
C HIS A 541 -4.26 18.21 -20.16
N LYS A 542 -3.95 17.27 -21.04
CA LYS A 542 -3.29 17.55 -22.33
C LYS A 542 -4.07 18.57 -23.15
N GLY A 543 -3.40 19.66 -23.50
CA GLY A 543 -4.00 20.76 -24.29
C GLY A 543 -4.86 21.73 -23.48
N ALA A 544 -4.95 21.56 -22.17
CA ALA A 544 -5.67 22.50 -21.31
C ALA A 544 -4.78 23.71 -20.95
N ASN A 545 -5.42 24.86 -20.78
CA ASN A 545 -4.79 26.08 -20.28
C ASN A 545 -5.32 26.39 -18.88
N LEU A 546 -4.42 26.83 -17.98
CA LEU A 546 -4.78 27.19 -16.62
C LEU A 546 -5.20 28.65 -16.51
N ASP A 547 -6.44 28.88 -16.12
CA ASP A 547 -6.90 30.20 -15.68
C ASP A 547 -6.50 30.41 -14.20
N PHE A 548 -5.44 31.17 -13.98
CA PHE A 548 -4.88 31.44 -12.65
C PHE A 548 -5.84 32.23 -11.75
N SER A 549 -6.71 33.07 -12.31
CA SER A 549 -7.68 33.84 -11.54
C SER A 549 -8.82 32.94 -11.08
N ALA A 550 -9.31 32.07 -11.96
CA ALA A 550 -10.31 31.07 -11.60
C ALA A 550 -9.77 30.07 -10.58
N LEU A 551 -8.51 29.61 -10.73
CA LEU A 551 -7.85 28.77 -9.75
C LEU A 551 -7.69 29.47 -8.39
N TYR A 552 -7.29 30.74 -8.38
CA TYR A 552 -7.22 31.55 -7.15
C TYR A 552 -8.57 31.59 -6.44
N GLN A 553 -9.64 31.87 -7.16
CA GLN A 553 -11.00 31.91 -6.60
C GLN A 553 -11.39 30.54 -6.02
N HIS A 554 -11.14 29.45 -6.75
CA HIS A 554 -11.40 28.08 -6.30
C HIS A 554 -10.67 27.76 -4.97
N ILE A 555 -9.38 28.06 -4.90
CA ILE A 555 -8.54 27.82 -3.71
C ILE A 555 -9.03 28.68 -2.54
N THR A 556 -9.32 29.97 -2.77
CA THR A 556 -9.70 30.88 -1.68
C THR A 556 -11.07 30.58 -1.12
N THR A 557 -11.97 30.00 -1.90
CA THR A 557 -13.29 29.56 -1.45
C THR A 557 -13.21 28.24 -0.65
N SER A 558 -12.25 27.37 -0.97
CA SER A 558 -12.19 26.01 -0.46
C SER A 558 -11.18 25.84 0.69
N LEU A 559 -10.16 26.71 0.80
CA LEU A 559 -9.08 26.58 1.78
C LEU A 559 -8.94 27.84 2.66
N PRO A 560 -8.66 27.67 3.97
CA PRO A 560 -8.28 28.78 4.83
C PRO A 560 -6.95 29.39 4.37
N ASP A 561 -6.69 30.65 4.68
CA ASP A 561 -5.56 31.41 4.14
C ASP A 561 -4.20 30.73 4.36
N TYR A 562 -4.00 30.16 5.55
CA TYR A 562 -2.76 29.48 5.88
C TYR A 562 -2.49 28.24 5.03
N ALA A 563 -3.54 27.54 4.56
CA ALA A 563 -3.42 26.32 3.77
C ALA A 563 -3.30 26.58 2.25
N ARG A 564 -3.57 27.80 1.79
CA ARG A 564 -3.47 28.17 0.35
C ARG A 564 -2.03 28.10 -0.10
N PRO A 565 -1.69 27.35 -1.16
CA PRO A 565 -0.36 27.34 -1.72
C PRO A 565 0.10 28.77 -2.06
N LYS A 566 1.27 29.16 -1.56
CA LYS A 566 1.87 30.45 -1.88
C LYS A 566 2.59 30.40 -3.21
N PHE A 567 3.00 29.19 -3.64
CA PHE A 567 3.70 28.95 -4.90
C PHE A 567 3.03 27.82 -5.68
N LEU A 568 3.06 27.96 -7.02
CA LEU A 568 2.71 26.88 -7.94
C LEU A 568 3.90 26.61 -8.85
N ARG A 569 4.08 25.33 -9.24
CA ARG A 569 5.01 24.91 -10.27
C ARG A 569 4.24 24.09 -11.31
N LEU A 570 4.19 24.54 -12.55
CA LEU A 570 3.59 23.80 -13.64
C LEU A 570 4.63 22.85 -14.23
N LEU A 571 4.25 21.58 -14.40
CA LEU A 571 5.07 20.51 -14.93
C LEU A 571 4.32 19.80 -16.06
N ASP A 572 5.08 19.25 -17.02
CA ASP A 572 4.53 18.40 -18.07
C ASP A 572 4.13 17.02 -17.51
N GLU A 573 4.93 16.50 -16.57
CA GLU A 573 4.68 15.22 -15.87
C GLU A 573 5.18 15.25 -14.42
N MET A 574 4.63 14.39 -13.56
CA MET A 574 5.10 14.22 -12.18
C MET A 574 6.14 13.12 -12.07
N ASP A 575 7.20 13.40 -11.29
CA ASP A 575 8.13 12.37 -10.86
C ASP A 575 7.44 11.42 -9.85
N LEU A 576 7.35 10.16 -10.22
CA LEU A 576 6.71 9.12 -9.42
C LEU A 576 7.74 8.11 -8.90
N THR A 577 7.42 7.49 -7.78
CA THR A 577 8.07 6.26 -7.35
C THR A 577 7.57 5.10 -8.20
N SER A 578 8.23 3.95 -8.14
CA SER A 578 7.78 2.71 -8.78
C SER A 578 6.40 2.23 -8.30
N THR A 579 5.91 2.76 -7.18
CA THR A 579 4.56 2.56 -6.66
C THR A 579 3.62 3.71 -6.98
N PHE A 580 3.92 4.49 -8.00
CA PHE A 580 3.12 5.64 -8.44
C PHE A 580 2.84 6.68 -7.34
N LYS A 581 3.73 6.79 -6.33
CA LYS A 581 3.67 7.85 -5.33
C LYS A 581 4.51 9.04 -5.77
N HIS A 582 4.01 10.24 -5.60
CA HIS A 582 4.73 11.47 -5.93
C HIS A 582 6.03 11.58 -5.13
N LYS A 583 7.13 11.91 -5.81
CA LYS A 583 8.41 12.21 -5.17
C LYS A 583 8.42 13.67 -4.70
N LYS A 584 8.26 13.87 -3.39
CA LYS A 584 8.24 15.23 -2.81
C LYS A 584 9.63 15.78 -2.51
N THR A 585 10.57 14.93 -2.12
CA THR A 585 11.88 15.34 -1.59
C THR A 585 12.68 16.21 -2.56
N GLU A 586 12.72 15.85 -3.84
CA GLU A 586 13.45 16.64 -4.84
C GLU A 586 12.74 17.96 -5.13
N LEU A 587 11.41 17.98 -5.19
CA LEU A 587 10.61 19.20 -5.38
C LEU A 587 10.79 20.16 -4.19
N MET A 588 10.84 19.64 -2.97
CA MET A 588 11.12 20.44 -1.76
C MET A 588 12.52 21.06 -1.78
N LYS A 589 13.54 20.32 -2.25
CA LYS A 589 14.91 20.84 -2.39
C LYS A 589 15.02 21.93 -3.45
N ARG A 590 14.34 21.79 -4.59
CA ARG A 590 14.27 22.80 -5.66
C ARG A 590 13.60 24.10 -5.17
N GLY A 591 12.64 24.00 -4.26
CA GLY A 591 11.95 25.16 -3.68
C GLY A 591 11.19 25.97 -4.73
N PHE A 592 11.06 27.25 -4.47
CA PHE A 592 10.29 28.20 -5.30
C PHE A 592 11.10 29.00 -6.31
N ALA A 593 12.44 28.88 -6.31
CA ALA A 593 13.25 29.57 -7.30
C ALA A 593 13.13 28.92 -8.69
N PRO A 594 13.06 29.70 -9.76
CA PRO A 594 13.13 29.17 -11.12
C PRO A 594 14.47 28.47 -11.37
N ASP A 595 14.42 27.22 -11.77
CA ASP A 595 15.61 26.35 -12.01
C ASP A 595 15.56 25.61 -13.35
N GLY A 596 14.64 26.03 -14.25
CA GLY A 596 14.41 25.39 -15.53
C GLY A 596 13.57 24.10 -15.47
N TYR A 597 13.17 23.67 -14.26
CA TYR A 597 12.30 22.51 -14.07
C TYR A 597 10.84 22.98 -13.87
N GLY A 598 10.17 23.23 -14.98
CA GLY A 598 8.82 23.78 -15.02
C GLY A 598 8.73 25.28 -14.73
N GLU A 599 7.55 25.84 -14.92
CA GLU A 599 7.25 27.25 -14.69
C GLU A 599 6.79 27.48 -13.26
N VAL A 600 7.34 28.51 -12.59
CA VAL A 600 7.02 28.81 -11.19
C VAL A 600 6.23 30.10 -11.09
N TYR A 601 5.18 30.07 -10.28
CA TYR A 601 4.27 31.19 -10.02
C TYR A 601 4.16 31.46 -8.54
N ILE A 602 3.88 32.72 -8.19
CA ILE A 602 3.62 33.17 -6.81
C ILE A 602 2.21 33.75 -6.71
N ILE A 603 1.55 33.51 -5.59
CA ILE A 603 0.22 34.10 -5.32
C ILE A 603 0.31 35.61 -5.23
N ASP A 604 -0.60 36.33 -5.92
CA ASP A 604 -0.76 37.78 -5.82
C ASP A 604 -2.19 38.08 -5.33
N PRO A 605 -2.38 38.26 -4.01
CA PRO A 605 -3.70 38.55 -3.45
C PRO A 605 -4.32 39.86 -3.93
N SER A 606 -3.48 40.85 -4.30
CA SER A 606 -3.94 42.15 -4.76
C SER A 606 -4.60 42.05 -6.14
N LYS A 607 -4.06 41.16 -7.00
CA LYS A 607 -4.62 40.88 -8.33
C LYS A 607 -5.59 39.69 -8.34
N LYS A 608 -5.73 39.00 -7.19
CA LYS A 608 -6.55 37.78 -7.04
C LYS A 608 -6.19 36.70 -8.07
N THR A 609 -4.89 36.44 -8.22
CA THR A 609 -4.36 35.48 -9.20
C THR A 609 -2.97 34.97 -8.77
N TYR A 610 -2.40 34.07 -9.56
CA TYR A 610 -0.98 33.70 -9.51
C TYR A 610 -0.24 34.39 -10.66
N VAL A 611 0.96 34.90 -10.38
CA VAL A 611 1.81 35.58 -11.37
C VAL A 611 3.15 34.87 -11.51
N PRO A 612 3.80 34.88 -12.68
CA PRO A 612 5.13 34.30 -12.83
C PRO A 612 6.10 34.86 -11.83
N ILE A 613 6.87 33.99 -11.17
CA ILE A 613 7.91 34.42 -10.25
C ILE A 613 9.07 35.03 -11.05
N ASN A 614 9.59 36.15 -10.59
CA ASN A 614 10.70 36.85 -11.26
C ASN A 614 11.88 37.06 -10.29
N PRO A 615 13.07 37.53 -10.75
CA PRO A 615 14.25 37.73 -9.91
C PRO A 615 14.00 38.69 -8.72
N TYR A 616 13.12 39.66 -8.86
CA TYR A 616 12.75 40.56 -7.77
C TYR A 616 12.01 39.80 -6.65
N HIS A 617 11.02 38.99 -7.01
CA HIS A 617 10.32 38.14 -6.05
C HIS A 617 11.29 37.23 -5.30
N VAL A 618 12.19 36.54 -6.00
CA VAL A 618 13.19 35.64 -5.40
C VAL A 618 14.08 36.43 -4.43
N LYS A 619 14.58 37.63 -4.83
CA LYS A 619 15.41 38.48 -3.98
C LYS A 619 14.69 38.88 -2.67
N VAL A 620 13.42 39.28 -2.73
CA VAL A 620 12.61 39.67 -1.58
C VAL A 620 12.38 38.48 -0.63
N LEU A 621 12.03 37.31 -1.20
CA LEU A 621 11.77 36.07 -0.44
C LEU A 621 13.04 35.54 0.25
N THR A 622 14.18 35.61 -0.41
CA THR A 622 15.48 35.15 0.14
C THR A 622 16.11 36.16 1.07
N ALA A 623 15.75 37.43 0.98
CA ALA A 623 16.21 38.47 1.94
C ALA A 623 15.44 38.42 3.28
N GLY A 624 14.26 37.79 3.35
CA GLY A 624 13.42 37.73 4.53
C GLY A 624 12.50 38.95 4.72
N HIS A 625 12.24 39.70 3.67
CA HIS A 625 11.40 40.91 3.69
C HIS A 625 10.00 40.68 3.10
N SER A 626 9.62 39.45 2.84
CA SER A 626 8.31 39.14 2.23
C SER A 626 7.17 39.25 3.26
N LYS A 627 5.99 39.71 2.79
CA LYS A 627 4.72 39.73 3.55
C LYS A 627 3.77 38.62 3.09
N LEU A 628 4.28 37.41 2.81
CA LEU A 628 3.45 36.26 2.40
C LEU A 628 2.38 35.86 3.41
#